data_66c9e1c493ca4551ef24067999d8fe8b
#
_entry.id   66c9e1c493ca4551ef24067999d8fe8b
#
_cell.length_a   1.000
_cell.length_b   1.000
_cell.length_c   1.000
_cell.angle_alpha   90.00
_cell.angle_beta   90.00
_cell.angle_gamma   90.00
#
_symmetry.space_group_name_H-M   'P 1'
#
loop_
_entity.id
_entity.type
_entity.pdbx_description
1 polymer ?
#
loop_
_entity_poly.entity_id
_entity_poly.type
_entity_poly.pdbx_seq_one_letter_code
_entity_poly.pdbx_strand_id
1 'polypeptide(L)'
;MENLFLAWQEFRKGKSSKSDVQEFEFSREDNLFRLHQELKTKTYQHSHYTAFNICDPKPRRIHKACVRDRVLHHAVFRVLYPLFDKGFIHDSCSCRLGRGTHRAVNRLEKFCRKLSKNNRKTIFALKCDIR
;
A
#
# COMPACT_ATOMS: atom_id res chain seq x y z
N MET A 1 -5.85 -13.89 -15.67
CA MET A 1 -4.43 -14.29 -15.61
C MET A 1 -3.50 -13.08 -15.81
N GLU A 2 -3.67 -12.31 -16.86
CA GLU A 2 -2.86 -11.12 -17.18
C GLU A 2 -2.67 -10.17 -15.99
N ASN A 3 -3.73 -9.82 -15.27
CA ASN A 3 -3.65 -8.95 -14.09
C ASN A 3 -2.72 -9.49 -12.98
N LEU A 4 -2.61 -10.81 -12.80
CA LEU A 4 -1.69 -11.40 -11.83
C LEU A 4 -0.23 -11.23 -12.25
N PHE A 5 0.09 -11.38 -13.53
CA PHE A 5 1.43 -11.13 -14.06
C PHE A 5 1.83 -9.65 -13.92
N LEU A 6 0.94 -8.75 -14.26
CA LEU A 6 1.18 -7.31 -14.09
C LEU A 6 1.34 -6.93 -12.61
N ALA A 7 0.52 -7.50 -11.73
CA ALA A 7 0.63 -7.31 -10.29
C ALA A 7 1.96 -7.84 -9.73
N TRP A 8 2.44 -8.99 -10.22
CA TRP A 8 3.76 -9.50 -9.89
C TRP A 8 4.87 -8.53 -10.30
N GLN A 9 4.85 -8.05 -11.55
CA GLN A 9 5.85 -7.10 -12.05
C GLN A 9 5.90 -5.82 -11.19
N GLU A 10 4.76 -5.29 -10.78
CA GLU A 10 4.68 -4.13 -9.89
C GLU A 10 5.15 -4.44 -8.48
N PHE A 11 4.72 -5.57 -7.93
CA PHE A 11 5.10 -6.01 -6.59
C PHE A 11 6.61 -6.23 -6.46
N ARG A 12 7.25 -6.81 -7.50
CA ARG A 12 8.68 -7.14 -7.52
C ARG A 12 9.58 -5.90 -7.50
N LYS A 13 9.12 -4.76 -8.00
CA LYS A 13 9.91 -3.52 -8.06
C LYS A 13 10.47 -3.14 -6.69
N GLY A 14 11.81 -3.01 -6.60
CA GLY A 14 12.52 -2.69 -5.37
C GLY A 14 12.53 -3.79 -4.31
N LYS A 15 12.15 -5.03 -4.66
CA LYS A 15 12.10 -6.16 -3.72
C LYS A 15 12.81 -7.43 -4.22
N SER A 16 13.44 -7.37 -5.39
CA SER A 16 14.08 -8.53 -6.04
C SER A 16 15.22 -9.16 -5.22
N SER A 17 15.84 -8.42 -4.30
CA SER A 17 16.89 -8.93 -3.40
C SER A 17 16.36 -9.64 -2.15
N LYS A 18 15.06 -9.66 -1.92
CA LYS A 18 14.45 -10.33 -0.75
C LYS A 18 14.35 -11.83 -1.00
N SER A 19 14.79 -12.65 -0.04
CA SER A 19 14.81 -14.12 -0.18
C SER A 19 13.45 -14.72 -0.49
N ASP A 20 12.41 -14.26 0.22
CA ASP A 20 11.03 -14.72 -0.02
C ASP A 20 10.51 -14.37 -1.43
N VAL A 21 10.99 -13.27 -2.01
CA VAL A 21 10.62 -12.85 -3.37
C VAL A 21 11.39 -13.68 -4.40
N GLN A 22 12.69 -13.97 -4.15
CA GLN A 22 13.50 -14.82 -5.02
C GLN A 22 12.97 -16.26 -5.06
N GLU A 23 12.60 -16.81 -3.91
CA GLU A 23 11.99 -18.14 -3.81
C GLU A 23 10.69 -18.21 -4.63
N PHE A 24 9.82 -17.23 -4.50
CA PHE A 24 8.60 -17.16 -5.31
C PHE A 24 8.92 -17.01 -6.80
N GLU A 25 9.94 -16.22 -7.15
CA GLU A 25 10.35 -15.95 -8.53
C GLU A 25 10.90 -17.20 -9.22
N PHE A 26 11.57 -18.08 -8.49
CA PHE A 26 12.14 -19.32 -9.02
C PHE A 26 11.07 -20.23 -9.69
N SER A 27 9.88 -20.29 -9.10
CA SER A 27 8.72 -21.02 -9.66
C SER A 27 7.55 -20.07 -9.96
N ARG A 28 7.85 -18.89 -10.47
CA ARG A 28 6.89 -17.80 -10.66
C ARG A 28 5.66 -18.20 -11.43
N GLU A 29 5.85 -18.87 -12.56
CA GLU A 29 4.78 -19.24 -13.46
C GLU A 29 3.82 -20.22 -12.79
N ASP A 30 4.34 -21.30 -12.22
CA ASP A 30 3.56 -22.29 -11.48
C ASP A 30 2.81 -21.65 -10.31
N ASN A 31 3.47 -20.79 -9.56
CA ASN A 31 2.87 -20.06 -8.43
C ASN A 31 1.70 -19.17 -8.88
N LEU A 32 1.87 -18.44 -9.99
CA LEU A 32 0.81 -17.57 -10.52
C LEU A 32 -0.32 -18.38 -11.15
N PHE A 33 -0.03 -19.48 -11.87
CA PHE A 33 -1.07 -20.36 -12.42
C PHE A 33 -1.87 -21.05 -11.32
N ARG A 34 -1.21 -21.55 -10.27
CA ARG A 34 -1.88 -22.13 -9.11
C ARG A 34 -2.81 -21.12 -8.44
N LEU A 35 -2.30 -19.90 -8.15
CA LEU A 35 -3.11 -18.82 -7.58
C LEU A 35 -4.32 -18.50 -8.47
N HIS A 36 -4.12 -18.42 -9.78
CA HIS A 36 -5.22 -18.18 -10.73
C HIS A 36 -6.28 -19.29 -10.67
N GLN A 37 -5.84 -20.55 -10.63
CA GLN A 37 -6.74 -21.70 -10.55
C GLN A 37 -7.54 -21.69 -9.23
N GLU A 38 -6.87 -21.44 -8.10
CA GLU A 38 -7.53 -21.32 -6.79
C GLU A 38 -8.60 -20.22 -6.79
N LEU A 39 -8.31 -19.07 -7.42
CA LEU A 39 -9.28 -17.97 -7.53
C LEU A 39 -10.46 -18.36 -8.47
N LYS A 40 -10.19 -19.04 -9.58
CA LYS A 40 -11.21 -19.49 -10.53
C LYS A 40 -12.16 -20.51 -9.92
N THR A 41 -11.62 -21.45 -9.14
CA THR A 41 -12.39 -22.50 -8.45
C THR A 41 -12.99 -22.05 -7.12
N LYS A 42 -12.70 -20.80 -6.68
CA LYS A 42 -13.14 -20.26 -5.38
C LYS A 42 -12.60 -21.05 -4.17
N THR A 43 -11.44 -21.68 -4.32
CA THR A 43 -10.77 -22.46 -3.27
C THR A 43 -9.62 -21.69 -2.61
N TYR A 44 -9.36 -20.47 -3.07
CA TYR A 44 -8.30 -19.64 -2.48
C TYR A 44 -8.51 -19.43 -0.98
N GLN A 45 -7.45 -19.66 -0.22
CA GLN A 45 -7.37 -19.33 1.20
C GLN A 45 -6.13 -18.48 1.44
N HIS A 46 -6.29 -17.40 2.20
CA HIS A 46 -5.18 -16.54 2.59
C HIS A 46 -4.27 -17.29 3.55
N SER A 47 -2.95 -17.20 3.32
CA SER A 47 -1.95 -17.85 4.17
C SER A 47 -1.80 -17.12 5.51
N HIS A 48 -1.16 -17.77 6.47
CA HIS A 48 -0.84 -17.16 7.75
C HIS A 48 0.13 -15.98 7.61
N TYR A 49 -0.04 -14.97 8.47
CA TYR A 49 0.89 -13.87 8.56
C TYR A 49 2.13 -14.25 9.36
N THR A 50 3.30 -13.83 8.88
CA THR A 50 4.54 -13.87 9.66
C THR A 50 4.65 -12.60 10.49
N ALA A 51 4.73 -12.73 11.81
CA ALA A 51 4.88 -11.60 12.71
C ALA A 51 6.36 -11.34 13.02
N PHE A 52 6.77 -10.06 13.00
CA PHE A 52 8.09 -9.62 13.45
C PHE A 52 8.01 -8.24 14.08
N ASN A 53 8.97 -7.91 14.92
CA ASN A 53 9.02 -6.62 15.60
C ASN A 53 10.03 -5.70 14.91
N ILE A 54 9.66 -4.43 14.77
CA ILE A 54 10.55 -3.34 14.37
C ILE A 54 10.54 -2.27 15.46
N CYS A 55 11.65 -1.54 15.59
CA CYS A 55 11.75 -0.41 16.49
C CYS A 55 12.29 0.79 15.69
N ASP A 56 11.37 1.62 15.18
CA ASP A 56 11.72 2.82 14.41
C ASP A 56 10.56 3.83 14.46
N PRO A 57 10.66 4.88 15.23
CA PRO A 57 11.34 5.09 16.52
C PRO A 57 10.62 4.38 17.69
N LYS A 58 9.42 3.83 17.44
CA LYS A 58 8.60 3.12 18.43
C LYS A 58 8.52 1.64 18.09
N PRO A 59 8.51 0.76 19.11
CA PRO A 59 8.32 -0.67 18.87
C PRO A 59 6.95 -0.91 18.21
N ARG A 60 6.98 -1.68 17.13
CA ARG A 60 5.77 -2.08 16.38
C ARG A 60 5.85 -3.57 16.02
N ARG A 61 4.77 -4.27 16.23
CA ARG A 61 4.63 -5.65 15.74
C ARG A 61 4.02 -5.60 14.34
N ILE A 62 4.77 -6.08 13.36
CA ILE A 62 4.36 -6.09 11.96
C ILE A 62 3.89 -7.49 11.58
N HIS A 63 2.81 -7.59 10.85
CA HIS A 63 2.27 -8.81 10.28
C HIS A 63 2.46 -8.79 8.77
N LYS A 64 3.32 -9.68 8.26
CA LYS A 64 3.68 -9.77 6.84
C LYS A 64 2.98 -10.96 6.21
N ALA A 65 2.17 -10.73 5.18
CA ALA A 65 1.61 -11.79 4.35
C ALA A 65 2.70 -12.44 3.48
N CYS A 66 2.50 -13.69 3.07
CA CYS A 66 3.39 -14.37 2.12
C CYS A 66 3.40 -13.67 0.75
N VAL A 67 4.38 -13.98 -0.10
CA VAL A 67 4.54 -13.34 -1.41
C VAL A 67 3.31 -13.56 -2.29
N ARG A 68 2.77 -14.78 -2.33
CA ARG A 68 1.57 -15.13 -3.10
C ARG A 68 0.38 -14.21 -2.78
N ASP A 69 0.11 -14.02 -1.49
CA ASP A 69 -1.03 -13.22 -1.04
C ASP A 69 -0.78 -11.72 -1.30
N ARG A 70 0.48 -11.26 -1.16
CA ARG A 70 0.84 -9.87 -1.50
C ARG A 70 0.68 -9.58 -2.99
N VAL A 71 0.97 -10.54 -3.86
CA VAL A 71 0.72 -10.42 -5.31
C VAL A 71 -0.79 -10.30 -5.58
N LEU A 72 -1.61 -11.11 -4.91
CA LEU A 72 -3.06 -10.98 -5.01
C LEU A 72 -3.55 -9.62 -4.51
N HIS A 73 -3.02 -9.12 -3.39
CA HIS A 73 -3.36 -7.76 -2.90
C HIS A 73 -3.04 -6.69 -3.95
N HIS A 74 -1.89 -6.80 -4.65
CA HIS A 74 -1.56 -5.90 -5.76
C HIS A 74 -2.55 -6.05 -6.92
N ALA A 75 -2.94 -7.27 -7.29
CA ALA A 75 -3.90 -7.50 -8.36
C ALA A 75 -5.28 -6.90 -8.05
N VAL A 76 -5.74 -7.01 -6.81
CA VAL A 76 -6.98 -6.38 -6.32
C VAL A 76 -6.84 -4.86 -6.32
N PHE A 77 -5.74 -4.31 -5.80
CA PHE A 77 -5.47 -2.88 -5.79
C PHE A 77 -5.51 -2.27 -7.20
N ARG A 78 -4.93 -2.93 -8.19
CA ARG A 78 -4.94 -2.48 -9.59
C ARG A 78 -6.35 -2.26 -10.15
N VAL A 79 -7.30 -3.10 -9.74
CA VAL A 79 -8.70 -3.00 -10.16
C VAL A 79 -9.47 -1.96 -9.36
N LEU A 80 -9.28 -1.96 -8.04
CA LEU A 80 -10.06 -1.10 -7.13
C LEU A 80 -9.57 0.35 -7.11
N TYR A 81 -8.25 0.57 -7.19
CA TYR A 81 -7.68 1.90 -7.05
C TYR A 81 -8.26 2.93 -8.04
N PRO A 82 -8.38 2.66 -9.36
CA PRO A 82 -8.94 3.62 -10.30
C PRO A 82 -10.41 3.98 -10.03
N LEU A 83 -11.15 3.06 -9.41
CA LEU A 83 -12.56 3.26 -9.05
C LEU A 83 -12.67 4.17 -7.82
N PHE A 84 -11.94 3.85 -6.75
CA PHE A 84 -12.04 4.56 -5.48
C PHE A 84 -11.28 5.89 -5.46
N ASP A 85 -10.17 6.01 -6.21
CA ASP A 85 -9.35 7.24 -6.21
C ASP A 85 -10.15 8.47 -6.64
N LYS A 86 -11.14 8.30 -7.51
CA LYS A 86 -12.03 9.36 -7.97
C LYS A 86 -12.94 9.91 -6.87
N GLY A 87 -13.31 9.08 -5.90
CA GLY A 87 -14.19 9.44 -4.79
C GLY A 87 -13.46 10.10 -3.61
N PHE A 88 -12.13 10.02 -3.56
CA PHE A 88 -11.39 10.62 -2.45
C PHE A 88 -11.32 12.13 -2.55
N ILE A 89 -11.49 12.81 -1.40
CA ILE A 89 -11.29 14.26 -1.31
C ILE A 89 -9.90 14.66 -1.78
N HIS A 90 -9.76 15.86 -2.32
CA HIS A 90 -8.51 16.35 -2.91
C HIS A 90 -7.32 16.26 -1.94
N ASP A 91 -7.53 16.53 -0.66
CA ASP A 91 -6.48 16.58 0.36
C ASP A 91 -6.21 15.25 1.08
N SER A 92 -6.86 14.14 0.64
CA SER A 92 -6.47 12.79 1.02
C SER A 92 -5.11 12.44 0.40
N CYS A 93 -4.06 12.36 1.20
CA CYS A 93 -2.69 12.17 0.74
C CYS A 93 -2.08 10.80 1.11
N SER A 94 -2.76 10.00 1.94
CA SER A 94 -2.26 8.69 2.34
C SER A 94 -2.55 7.63 1.28
N CYS A 95 -1.54 6.79 0.99
CA CYS A 95 -1.65 5.64 0.08
C CYS A 95 -2.18 5.97 -1.33
N ARG A 96 -2.00 7.19 -1.81
CA ARG A 96 -2.42 7.62 -3.15
C ARG A 96 -1.22 7.90 -4.04
N LEU A 97 -1.29 7.47 -5.30
CA LEU A 97 -0.26 7.73 -6.30
C LEU A 97 -0.09 9.24 -6.54
N GLY A 98 1.15 9.72 -6.53
CA GLY A 98 1.47 11.14 -6.71
C GLY A 98 1.03 12.08 -5.57
N ARG A 99 0.57 11.54 -4.42
CA ARG A 99 0.07 12.30 -3.27
C ARG A 99 0.72 11.88 -1.95
N GLY A 100 2.03 11.76 -1.93
CA GLY A 100 2.79 11.34 -0.73
C GLY A 100 2.91 12.41 0.36
N THR A 101 3.66 12.07 1.41
CA THR A 101 3.88 12.88 2.62
C THR A 101 4.32 14.33 2.31
N HIS A 102 5.25 14.53 1.38
CA HIS A 102 5.71 15.88 1.03
C HIS A 102 4.57 16.77 0.50
N ARG A 103 3.68 16.21 -0.31
CA ARG A 103 2.52 16.95 -0.79
C ARG A 103 1.57 17.33 0.34
N ALA A 104 1.35 16.41 1.30
CA ALA A 104 0.53 16.67 2.47
C ALA A 104 1.10 17.81 3.32
N VAL A 105 2.40 17.78 3.60
CA VAL A 105 3.10 18.83 4.37
C VAL A 105 3.02 20.19 3.66
N ASN A 106 3.35 20.23 2.38
CA ASN A 106 3.25 21.47 1.58
C ASN A 106 1.82 22.03 1.53
N ARG A 107 0.83 21.13 1.51
CA ARG A 107 -0.58 21.52 1.52
C ARG A 107 -0.99 22.11 2.87
N LEU A 108 -0.59 21.46 3.95
CA LEU A 108 -0.81 21.96 5.32
C LEU A 108 -0.15 23.34 5.51
N GLU A 109 1.09 23.50 5.09
CA GLU A 109 1.80 24.78 5.16
C GLU A 109 1.04 25.90 4.43
N LYS A 110 0.56 25.62 3.22
CA LYS A 110 -0.27 26.58 2.46
C LYS A 110 -1.54 26.99 3.21
N PHE A 111 -2.22 26.03 3.86
CA PHE A 111 -3.38 26.34 4.68
C PHE A 111 -3.00 27.18 5.89
N CYS A 112 -1.94 26.83 6.59
CA CYS A 112 -1.47 27.59 7.74
C CYS A 112 -1.11 29.04 7.36
N ARG A 113 -0.36 29.24 6.30
CA ARG A 113 -0.01 30.58 5.80
C ARG A 113 -1.23 31.40 5.41
N LYS A 114 -2.20 30.78 4.70
CA LYS A 114 -3.42 31.46 4.29
C LYS A 114 -4.26 31.92 5.49
N LEU A 115 -4.49 31.03 6.47
CA LEU A 115 -5.33 31.30 7.64
C LEU A 115 -4.66 32.28 8.60
N SER A 116 -3.34 32.13 8.82
CA SER A 116 -2.57 33.00 9.70
C SER A 116 -2.23 34.35 9.08
N LYS A 117 -2.63 34.63 7.85
CA LYS A 117 -2.21 35.82 7.08
C LYS A 117 -0.67 35.97 7.09
N ASN A 118 0.02 34.92 6.63
CA ASN A 118 1.49 34.85 6.64
C ASN A 118 2.07 34.97 8.06
N ASN A 119 1.57 34.17 8.98
CA ASN A 119 2.03 34.06 10.38
C ASN A 119 1.79 35.33 11.23
N ARG A 120 0.85 36.20 10.82
CA ARG A 120 0.46 37.39 11.61
C ARG A 120 -0.67 37.11 12.58
N LYS A 121 -1.37 35.98 12.48
CA LYS A 121 -2.47 35.59 13.36
C LYS A 121 -2.24 34.18 13.90
N THR A 122 -2.63 33.98 15.15
CA THR A 122 -2.68 32.64 15.75
C THR A 122 -3.74 31.78 15.04
N ILE A 123 -3.39 30.53 14.77
CA ILE A 123 -4.29 29.51 14.22
C ILE A 123 -4.24 28.27 15.08
N PHE A 124 -5.29 27.47 15.02
CA PHE A 124 -5.40 26.19 15.73
C PHE A 124 -5.55 25.06 14.72
N ALA A 125 -4.90 23.94 15.00
CA ALA A 125 -5.04 22.72 14.21
C ALA A 125 -5.64 21.61 15.08
N LEU A 126 -6.75 21.00 14.62
CA LEU A 126 -7.32 19.82 15.25
C LEU A 126 -6.73 18.57 14.61
N LYS A 127 -6.07 17.75 15.43
CA LYS A 127 -5.59 16.42 15.01
C LYS A 127 -6.54 15.36 15.55
N CYS A 128 -7.24 14.66 14.65
CA CYS A 128 -8.12 13.53 14.98
C CYS A 128 -7.45 12.22 14.63
N ASP A 129 -7.64 11.21 15.46
CA ASP A 129 -7.20 9.84 15.22
C ASP A 129 -8.28 8.86 15.68
N ILE A 130 -8.42 7.71 15.01
CA ILE A 130 -9.36 6.65 15.39
C ILE A 130 -8.61 5.69 16.31
N ARG A 131 -9.20 5.39 17.46
CA ARG A 131 -8.70 4.37 18.40
C ARG A 131 -9.24 2.99 18.05
#